data_c36205e1e6c6736f5f9787942c661e69
#
_entry.id   c36205e1e6c6736f5f9787942c661e69
#
_cell.length_a   1.000
_cell.length_b   1.000
_cell.length_c   1.000
_cell.angle_alpha   90.00
_cell.angle_beta   90.00
_cell.angle_gamma   90.00
#
_symmetry.space_group_name_H-M   'P 1'
#
loop_
_entity.id
_entity.type
_entity.pdbx_description
1 polymer ?
#
loop_
_entity_poly.entity_id
_entity_poly.type
_entity_poly.pdbx_seq_one_letter_code
_entity_poly.pdbx_strand_id
1 'polypeptide(L)'
;LVDIGIEDGKIAFIGPHLNAEGAEIHLAGRLITSSFVESHLHLDKSCILDRCKSEQGDLIEAIQEVSNAKKDFTPEDVYERAKRTLEQCILQGTGYIRTQLEVDPVIELRAFEGILPLIKEYRWAVDIEICVFPQEGLLNNPGTTELITASLENGATVVGAAPYTDTDPKGQIDHIFKVAREYDVDIDMHLDFAHHTESFDLDYVCRLTDKYEYG
;
A
#
# COMPACT_ATOMS: atom_id res chain seq x y z
N LEU A 1 -31.91 -16.95 9.73
CA LEU A 1 -31.50 -15.89 10.67
C LEU A 1 -30.72 -16.52 11.80
N VAL A 2 -29.64 -15.90 12.20
CA VAL A 2 -28.79 -16.32 13.30
C VAL A 2 -28.39 -15.11 14.12
N ASP A 3 -28.08 -15.35 15.38
CA ASP A 3 -27.40 -14.39 16.23
C ASP A 3 -25.90 -14.61 16.18
N ILE A 4 -25.11 -13.56 16.28
CA ILE A 4 -23.65 -13.60 16.31
C ILE A 4 -23.21 -12.94 17.61
N GLY A 5 -22.55 -13.72 18.45
CA GLY A 5 -21.92 -13.24 19.68
C GLY A 5 -20.46 -12.86 19.40
N ILE A 6 -20.06 -11.67 19.84
CA ILE A 6 -18.68 -11.18 19.74
C ILE A 6 -18.15 -10.97 21.15
N GLU A 7 -17.00 -11.57 21.45
CA GLU A 7 -16.29 -11.44 22.71
C GLU A 7 -14.82 -11.15 22.41
N ASP A 8 -14.24 -10.13 23.03
CA ASP A 8 -12.85 -9.70 22.81
C ASP A 8 -12.47 -9.49 21.34
N GLY A 9 -13.39 -8.90 20.56
CA GLY A 9 -13.19 -8.62 19.13
C GLY A 9 -13.24 -9.85 18.21
N LYS A 10 -13.63 -11.01 18.73
CA LYS A 10 -13.73 -12.28 17.98
C LYS A 10 -15.15 -12.82 17.97
N ILE A 11 -15.51 -13.55 16.93
CA ILE A 11 -16.77 -14.28 16.87
C ILE A 11 -16.68 -15.46 17.84
N ALA A 12 -17.44 -15.39 18.93
CA ALA A 12 -17.52 -16.44 19.95
C ALA A 12 -18.70 -17.39 19.71
N PHE A 13 -19.77 -16.93 19.02
CA PHE A 13 -20.96 -17.71 18.81
C PHE A 13 -21.63 -17.37 17.46
N ILE A 14 -22.14 -18.38 16.77
CA ILE A 14 -23.05 -18.22 15.64
C ILE A 14 -24.16 -19.27 15.79
N GLY A 15 -25.39 -18.84 15.91
CA GLY A 15 -26.52 -19.78 16.01
C GLY A 15 -27.85 -19.09 16.30
N PRO A 16 -28.95 -19.84 16.33
CA PRO A 16 -30.25 -19.28 16.71
C PRO A 16 -30.30 -18.98 18.21
N HIS A 17 -30.82 -17.86 18.59
CA HIS A 17 -31.13 -17.47 19.96
C HIS A 17 -29.93 -17.46 20.93
N LEU A 18 -29.08 -16.49 20.78
CA LEU A 18 -28.06 -16.19 21.79
C LEU A 18 -28.72 -15.46 22.98
N ASN A 19 -28.63 -16.07 24.14
CA ASN A 19 -29.03 -15.41 25.40
C ASN A 19 -27.74 -15.01 26.14
N ALA A 20 -27.30 -13.78 25.93
CA ALA A 20 -26.07 -13.23 26.52
C ALA A 20 -26.32 -11.81 27.03
N GLU A 21 -25.56 -11.41 28.05
CA GLU A 21 -25.56 -10.03 28.52
C GLU A 21 -24.58 -9.21 27.65
N GLY A 22 -24.94 -7.98 27.30
CA GLY A 22 -24.06 -7.09 26.53
C GLY A 22 -24.82 -6.12 25.66
N ALA A 23 -24.09 -5.38 24.83
CA ALA A 23 -24.66 -4.50 23.82
C ALA A 23 -25.26 -5.33 22.68
N GLU A 24 -26.50 -5.03 22.28
CA GLU A 24 -27.19 -5.69 21.19
C GLU A 24 -27.40 -4.74 20.01
N ILE A 25 -27.11 -5.22 18.80
CA ILE A 25 -27.34 -4.51 17.55
C ILE A 25 -28.31 -5.33 16.71
N HIS A 26 -29.54 -4.84 16.54
CA HIS A 26 -30.55 -5.52 15.74
C HIS A 26 -30.37 -5.21 14.24
N LEU A 27 -29.96 -6.19 13.47
CA LEU A 27 -29.64 -6.02 12.05
C LEU A 27 -30.83 -6.23 11.10
N ALA A 28 -32.01 -6.59 11.63
CA ALA A 28 -33.23 -6.78 10.85
C ALA A 28 -33.06 -7.73 9.63
N GLY A 29 -32.34 -8.80 9.80
CA GLY A 29 -32.08 -9.81 8.75
C GLY A 29 -31.07 -9.40 7.69
N ARG A 30 -30.28 -8.35 7.91
CA ARG A 30 -29.21 -7.96 6.99
C ARG A 30 -28.09 -9.00 6.99
N LEU A 31 -27.43 -9.09 5.85
CA LEU A 31 -26.21 -9.90 5.70
C LEU A 31 -25.06 -9.23 6.46
N ILE A 32 -24.30 -10.03 7.17
CA ILE A 32 -23.01 -9.65 7.75
C ILE A 32 -21.90 -10.35 6.96
N THR A 33 -20.87 -9.60 6.63
CA THR A 33 -19.62 -10.11 6.05
C THR A 33 -18.44 -9.57 6.87
N SER A 34 -17.24 -10.12 6.67
CA SER A 34 -16.02 -9.43 7.06
C SER A 34 -15.91 -8.09 6.36
N SER A 35 -15.11 -7.16 6.90
CA SER A 35 -14.72 -5.94 6.19
C SER A 35 -13.98 -6.28 4.88
N PHE A 36 -13.98 -5.33 3.94
CA PHE A 36 -13.20 -5.46 2.72
C PHE A 36 -11.71 -5.22 2.99
N VAL A 37 -10.89 -5.84 2.16
CA VAL A 37 -9.44 -5.61 2.12
C VAL A 37 -9.10 -4.89 0.83
N GLU A 38 -8.48 -3.71 0.93
CA GLU A 38 -7.89 -3.00 -0.18
C GLU A 38 -6.39 -3.33 -0.21
N SER A 39 -6.01 -4.19 -1.13
CA SER A 39 -4.65 -4.72 -1.20
C SER A 39 -3.68 -3.83 -1.97
N HIS A 40 -4.17 -2.81 -2.70
CA HIS A 40 -3.31 -1.95 -3.51
C HIS A 40 -3.91 -0.56 -3.69
N LEU A 41 -3.46 0.38 -2.89
CA LEU A 41 -3.91 1.77 -2.92
C LEU A 41 -2.71 2.72 -2.73
N HIS A 42 -2.67 3.83 -3.47
CA HIS A 42 -1.68 4.88 -3.32
C HIS A 42 -2.27 6.08 -2.57
N LEU A 43 -2.20 6.09 -1.24
CA LEU A 43 -2.72 7.19 -0.44
C LEU A 43 -1.91 8.47 -0.62
N ASP A 44 -0.60 8.37 -0.84
CA ASP A 44 0.33 9.49 -1.02
C ASP A 44 0.00 10.37 -2.25
N LYS A 45 -0.48 9.75 -3.31
CA LYS A 45 -0.82 10.41 -4.58
C LYS A 45 -2.31 10.35 -4.93
N SER A 46 -3.17 10.08 -3.96
CA SER A 46 -4.60 10.20 -4.15
C SER A 46 -5.06 11.66 -4.26
N CYS A 47 -6.17 11.91 -4.96
CA CYS A 47 -6.79 13.23 -5.12
C CYS A 47 -5.86 14.32 -5.73
N ILE A 48 -5.02 13.97 -6.72
CA ILE A 48 -4.11 14.91 -7.41
C ILE A 48 -4.47 15.17 -8.87
N LEU A 49 -5.62 14.70 -9.34
CA LEU A 49 -6.00 14.81 -10.75
C LEU A 49 -6.03 16.26 -11.27
N ASP A 50 -6.37 17.21 -10.43
CA ASP A 50 -6.37 18.62 -10.75
C ASP A 50 -4.97 19.23 -10.90
N ARG A 51 -3.92 18.52 -10.47
CA ARG A 51 -2.52 18.89 -10.59
C ARG A 51 -1.81 18.24 -11.77
N CYS A 52 -2.46 17.29 -12.43
CA CYS A 52 -1.92 16.51 -13.53
C CYS A 52 -2.63 16.86 -14.82
N LYS A 53 -1.86 16.91 -15.93
CA LYS A 53 -2.42 17.10 -17.28
C LYS A 53 -2.46 15.76 -17.97
N SER A 54 -3.62 15.36 -18.47
CA SER A 54 -3.76 14.14 -19.28
C SER A 54 -4.03 14.53 -20.73
N GLU A 55 -3.07 14.27 -21.61
CA GLU A 55 -3.16 14.54 -23.05
C GLU A 55 -3.18 13.24 -23.86
N GLN A 56 -2.34 12.27 -23.49
CA GLN A 56 -2.19 10.99 -24.20
C GLN A 56 -2.94 9.85 -23.49
N GLY A 57 -3.01 9.89 -22.15
CA GLY A 57 -3.71 8.89 -21.34
C GLY A 57 -2.97 7.57 -21.26
N ASP A 58 -1.64 7.59 -21.36
CA ASP A 58 -0.79 6.40 -21.20
C ASP A 58 -0.05 6.39 -19.87
N LEU A 59 0.59 5.26 -19.55
CA LEU A 59 1.30 5.06 -18.30
C LEU A 59 2.51 5.99 -18.14
N ILE A 60 3.23 6.27 -19.25
CA ILE A 60 4.44 7.10 -19.21
C ILE A 60 4.06 8.54 -18.84
N GLU A 61 3.01 9.07 -19.48
CA GLU A 61 2.46 10.37 -19.13
C GLU A 61 2.02 10.42 -17.67
N ALA A 62 1.30 9.39 -17.20
CA ALA A 62 0.83 9.34 -15.81
C ALA A 62 1.98 9.37 -14.81
N ILE A 63 3.05 8.61 -15.03
CA ILE A 63 4.25 8.63 -14.19
C ILE A 63 4.90 10.02 -14.21
N GLN A 64 5.04 10.64 -15.39
CA GLN A 64 5.68 11.94 -15.53
C GLN A 64 4.88 13.07 -14.87
N GLU A 65 3.56 13.07 -14.99
CA GLU A 65 2.69 14.06 -14.38
C GLU A 65 2.70 13.92 -12.85
N VAL A 66 2.66 12.70 -12.31
CA VAL A 66 2.82 12.46 -10.87
C VAL A 66 4.19 12.90 -10.39
N SER A 67 5.27 12.56 -11.13
CA SER A 67 6.65 13.00 -10.84
C SER A 67 6.79 14.52 -10.78
N ASN A 68 6.06 15.23 -11.63
CA ASN A 68 6.02 16.69 -11.58
C ASN A 68 5.24 17.21 -10.37
N ALA A 69 4.05 16.65 -10.11
CA ALA A 69 3.17 17.09 -9.04
C ALA A 69 3.76 16.85 -7.64
N LYS A 70 4.47 15.74 -7.43
CA LYS A 70 5.03 15.38 -6.11
C LYS A 70 6.14 16.32 -5.62
N LYS A 71 6.75 17.13 -6.49
CA LYS A 71 7.76 18.13 -6.10
C LYS A 71 7.21 19.12 -5.09
N ASP A 72 5.91 19.39 -5.18
CA ASP A 72 5.19 20.34 -4.33
C ASP A 72 4.44 19.67 -3.17
N PHE A 73 4.56 18.35 -2.99
CA PHE A 73 3.92 17.68 -1.87
C PHE A 73 4.60 18.04 -0.55
N THR A 74 3.79 18.36 0.45
CA THR A 74 4.22 18.47 1.85
C THR A 74 3.56 17.35 2.67
N PRO A 75 4.07 17.01 3.87
CA PRO A 75 3.40 16.06 4.74
C PRO A 75 1.93 16.41 5.03
N GLU A 76 1.63 17.68 5.23
CA GLU A 76 0.27 18.18 5.49
C GLU A 76 -0.64 18.01 4.28
N ASP A 77 -0.15 18.30 3.08
CA ASP A 77 -0.89 18.12 1.83
C ASP A 77 -1.18 16.63 1.59
N VAL A 78 -0.20 15.77 1.78
CA VAL A 78 -0.37 14.31 1.68
C VAL A 78 -1.39 13.81 2.70
N TYR A 79 -1.27 14.25 3.97
CA TYR A 79 -2.21 13.89 5.03
C TYR A 79 -3.67 14.23 4.66
N GLU A 80 -3.94 15.46 4.24
CA GLU A 80 -5.30 15.92 3.93
C GLU A 80 -5.92 15.16 2.73
N ARG A 81 -5.14 14.87 1.70
CA ARG A 81 -5.60 14.10 0.52
C ARG A 81 -5.83 12.63 0.87
N ALA A 82 -4.87 12.04 1.56
CA ALA A 82 -4.93 10.64 2.00
C ALA A 82 -6.10 10.42 2.97
N LYS A 83 -6.31 11.32 3.93
CA LYS A 83 -7.43 11.28 4.87
C LYS A 83 -8.77 11.21 4.13
N ARG A 84 -8.98 12.06 3.14
CA ARG A 84 -10.21 12.08 2.33
C ARG A 84 -10.46 10.74 1.64
N THR A 85 -9.41 10.14 1.07
CA THR A 85 -9.51 8.83 0.41
C THR A 85 -9.75 7.71 1.42
N LEU A 86 -9.03 7.73 2.54
CA LEU A 86 -9.18 6.76 3.63
C LEU A 86 -10.60 6.74 4.20
N GLU A 87 -11.17 7.91 4.47
CA GLU A 87 -12.55 8.04 4.96
C GLU A 87 -13.56 7.46 3.95
N GLN A 88 -13.35 7.64 2.64
CA GLN A 88 -14.20 7.00 1.64
C GLN A 88 -14.07 5.48 1.65
N CYS A 89 -12.87 4.93 1.80
CA CYS A 89 -12.67 3.48 1.93
C CYS A 89 -13.41 2.93 3.16
N ILE A 90 -13.28 3.58 4.31
CA ILE A 90 -13.98 3.20 5.54
C ILE A 90 -15.51 3.22 5.34
N LEU A 91 -16.04 4.27 4.72
CA LEU A 91 -17.49 4.39 4.42
C LEU A 91 -18.01 3.29 3.49
N GLN A 92 -17.15 2.73 2.64
CA GLN A 92 -17.47 1.60 1.76
C GLN A 92 -17.26 0.23 2.44
N GLY A 93 -16.83 0.20 3.69
CA GLY A 93 -16.65 -1.03 4.47
C GLY A 93 -15.26 -1.64 4.41
N THR A 94 -14.25 -0.89 3.97
CA THR A 94 -12.85 -1.34 4.01
C THR A 94 -12.32 -1.28 5.44
N GLY A 95 -11.82 -2.39 5.95
CA GLY A 95 -11.24 -2.51 7.28
C GLY A 95 -9.76 -2.84 7.28
N TYR A 96 -9.17 -3.06 6.09
CA TYR A 96 -7.75 -3.32 5.93
C TYR A 96 -7.23 -2.71 4.63
N ILE A 97 -6.10 -1.98 4.69
CA ILE A 97 -5.52 -1.31 3.52
C ILE A 97 -4.01 -1.58 3.48
N ARG A 98 -3.49 -2.02 2.32
CA ARG A 98 -2.08 -1.90 1.99
C ARG A 98 -1.90 -0.67 1.09
N THR A 99 -1.21 0.36 1.58
CA THR A 99 -0.89 1.55 0.80
C THR A 99 0.52 1.50 0.27
N GLN A 100 0.68 1.79 -1.02
CA GLN A 100 1.96 1.91 -1.70
C GLN A 100 2.45 3.36 -1.57
N LEU A 101 3.59 3.58 -0.93
CA LEU A 101 4.17 4.92 -0.77
C LEU A 101 5.48 5.05 -1.55
N GLU A 102 5.57 6.10 -2.34
CA GLU A 102 6.78 6.42 -3.09
C GLU A 102 7.86 7.02 -2.19
N VAL A 103 9.11 6.59 -2.40
CA VAL A 103 10.30 7.23 -1.85
C VAL A 103 11.36 7.35 -2.93
N ASP A 104 11.92 8.53 -3.05
CA ASP A 104 13.05 8.89 -3.89
C ASP A 104 13.66 10.24 -3.42
N PRO A 105 14.80 10.67 -3.96
CA PRO A 105 15.44 11.92 -3.54
C PRO A 105 14.62 13.20 -3.79
N VAL A 106 13.53 13.14 -4.56
CA VAL A 106 12.63 14.29 -4.81
C VAL A 106 11.56 14.41 -3.75
N ILE A 107 10.87 13.30 -3.44
CA ILE A 107 9.80 13.29 -2.42
C ILE A 107 10.36 13.07 -1.01
N GLU A 108 11.53 12.45 -0.89
CA GLU A 108 12.14 12.05 0.38
C GLU A 108 11.16 11.20 1.23
N LEU A 109 10.95 11.53 2.50
CA LEU A 109 10.01 10.86 3.40
C LEU A 109 8.69 11.63 3.57
N ARG A 110 8.44 12.69 2.82
CA ARG A 110 7.25 13.54 2.99
C ARG A 110 5.93 12.80 2.82
N ALA A 111 5.87 11.84 1.89
CA ALA A 111 4.71 10.98 1.74
C ALA A 111 4.50 10.11 2.99
N PHE A 112 5.57 9.51 3.49
CA PHE A 112 5.56 8.68 4.68
C PHE A 112 5.13 9.47 5.92
N GLU A 113 5.73 10.65 6.14
CA GLU A 113 5.41 11.56 7.23
C GLU A 113 3.93 11.99 7.23
N GLY A 114 3.33 12.17 6.05
CA GLY A 114 1.92 12.51 5.91
C GLY A 114 0.97 11.36 6.25
N ILE A 115 1.37 10.11 6.01
CA ILE A 115 0.53 8.93 6.25
C ILE A 115 0.60 8.42 7.69
N LEU A 116 1.75 8.50 8.35
CA LEU A 116 1.94 7.97 9.71
C LEU A 116 0.88 8.43 10.73
N PRO A 117 0.47 9.73 10.77
CA PRO A 117 -0.57 10.17 11.70
C PRO A 117 -1.91 9.47 11.49
N LEU A 118 -2.27 9.15 10.23
CA LEU A 118 -3.54 8.51 9.88
C LEU A 118 -3.65 7.09 10.44
N ILE A 119 -2.55 6.34 10.49
CA ILE A 119 -2.52 4.99 11.07
C ILE A 119 -3.01 5.03 12.52
N LYS A 120 -2.53 5.99 13.29
CA LYS A 120 -2.93 6.15 14.70
C LYS A 120 -4.35 6.68 14.84
N GLU A 121 -4.72 7.67 14.02
CA GLU A 121 -6.02 8.34 14.10
C GLU A 121 -7.17 7.40 13.72
N TYR A 122 -6.97 6.53 12.72
CA TYR A 122 -8.03 5.67 12.17
C TYR A 122 -7.92 4.19 12.58
N ARG A 123 -7.02 3.83 13.50
CA ARG A 123 -6.86 2.45 13.98
C ARG A 123 -8.13 1.81 14.57
N TRP A 124 -9.11 2.63 14.89
CA TRP A 124 -10.40 2.16 15.39
C TRP A 124 -11.32 1.62 14.28
N ALA A 125 -11.04 1.94 13.02
CA ALA A 125 -11.88 1.61 11.86
C ALA A 125 -11.14 0.78 10.80
N VAL A 126 -9.82 0.96 10.65
CA VAL A 126 -9.04 0.34 9.59
C VAL A 126 -7.61 0.10 10.05
N ASP A 127 -7.06 -1.04 9.64
CA ASP A 127 -5.64 -1.33 9.74
C ASP A 127 -4.95 -0.92 8.44
N ILE A 128 -3.86 -0.13 8.54
CA ILE A 128 -3.10 0.38 7.40
C ILE A 128 -1.70 -0.21 7.46
N GLU A 129 -1.34 -0.94 6.41
CA GLU A 129 -0.02 -1.47 6.14
C GLU A 129 0.68 -0.61 5.08
N ILE A 130 1.95 -0.28 5.30
CA ILE A 130 2.73 0.53 4.36
C ILE A 130 3.69 -0.37 3.57
N CYS A 131 3.55 -0.35 2.25
CA CYS A 131 4.55 -0.80 1.30
C CYS A 131 5.33 0.41 0.77
N VAL A 132 6.62 0.47 1.03
CA VAL A 132 7.49 1.52 0.51
C VAL A 132 8.17 1.06 -0.77
N PHE A 133 8.17 1.88 -1.83
CA PHE A 133 8.73 1.47 -3.12
C PHE A 133 9.32 2.63 -3.95
N PRO A 134 10.31 2.36 -4.82
CA PRO A 134 10.96 3.33 -5.68
C PRO A 134 10.25 3.42 -7.05
N GLN A 135 9.20 4.24 -7.17
CA GLN A 135 8.43 4.38 -8.43
C GLN A 135 9.29 4.81 -9.62
N GLU A 136 10.28 5.66 -9.40
CA GLU A 136 11.10 6.23 -10.47
C GLU A 136 12.47 5.54 -10.61
N GLY A 137 12.58 4.33 -10.06
CA GLY A 137 13.78 3.53 -10.07
C GLY A 137 14.64 3.72 -8.82
N LEU A 138 15.44 2.73 -8.54
CA LEU A 138 16.30 2.64 -7.36
C LEU A 138 17.76 2.83 -7.72
N LEU A 139 18.24 2.07 -8.72
CA LEU A 139 19.66 2.10 -9.11
C LEU A 139 20.03 3.36 -9.90
N ASN A 140 19.09 3.92 -10.63
CA ASN A 140 19.22 5.18 -11.36
C ASN A 140 19.00 6.44 -10.47
N ASN A 141 18.56 6.27 -9.22
CA ASN A 141 18.31 7.35 -8.25
C ASN A 141 19.12 7.14 -6.96
N PRO A 142 20.41 7.53 -6.91
CA PRO A 142 21.22 7.41 -5.70
C PRO A 142 20.60 8.09 -4.49
N GLY A 143 20.56 7.43 -3.33
CA GLY A 143 19.92 7.88 -2.10
C GLY A 143 18.56 7.21 -1.82
N THR A 144 17.96 6.55 -2.81
CA THR A 144 16.66 5.88 -2.65
C THR A 144 16.73 4.67 -1.72
N THR A 145 17.84 3.93 -1.73
CA THR A 145 18.04 2.79 -0.81
C THR A 145 17.98 3.23 0.65
N GLU A 146 18.65 4.33 0.98
CA GLU A 146 18.67 4.90 2.32
C GLU A 146 17.26 5.36 2.77
N LEU A 147 16.47 5.89 1.85
CA LEU A 147 15.07 6.29 2.12
C LEU A 147 14.15 5.07 2.34
N ILE A 148 14.30 4.00 1.56
CA ILE A 148 13.61 2.72 1.81
C ILE A 148 13.96 2.19 3.19
N THR A 149 15.24 2.12 3.53
CA THR A 149 15.73 1.68 4.84
C THR A 149 15.13 2.53 5.97
N ALA A 150 15.18 3.86 5.84
CA ALA A 150 14.60 4.76 6.83
C ALA A 150 13.09 4.56 6.98
N SER A 151 12.36 4.28 5.90
CA SER A 151 10.92 3.99 5.96
C SER A 151 10.63 2.68 6.71
N LEU A 152 11.40 1.63 6.47
CA LEU A 152 11.28 0.35 7.17
C LEU A 152 11.60 0.51 8.68
N GLU A 153 12.64 1.24 9.03
CA GLU A 153 12.99 1.55 10.41
C GLU A 153 11.92 2.39 11.14
N ASN A 154 11.08 3.12 10.39
CA ASN A 154 10.00 3.96 10.91
C ASN A 154 8.60 3.36 10.76
N GLY A 155 8.48 2.07 10.42
CA GLY A 155 7.21 1.34 10.52
C GLY A 155 6.57 0.91 9.20
N ALA A 156 7.23 1.05 8.04
CA ALA A 156 6.83 0.31 6.86
C ALA A 156 7.10 -1.19 7.09
N THR A 157 6.20 -2.04 6.64
CA THR A 157 6.26 -3.50 6.87
C THR A 157 6.34 -4.29 5.58
N VAL A 158 6.29 -3.62 4.44
CA VAL A 158 6.41 -4.20 3.11
C VAL A 158 7.35 -3.35 2.27
N VAL A 159 8.17 -3.97 1.45
CA VAL A 159 9.01 -3.27 0.49
C VAL A 159 8.62 -3.65 -0.94
N GLY A 160 8.53 -2.67 -1.81
CA GLY A 160 8.11 -2.85 -3.19
C GLY A 160 9.17 -2.46 -4.22
N ALA A 161 8.83 -2.69 -5.48
CA ALA A 161 9.63 -2.32 -6.64
C ALA A 161 8.75 -1.83 -7.79
N ALA A 162 9.37 -1.08 -8.70
CA ALA A 162 8.84 -0.76 -10.02
C ALA A 162 9.97 -0.95 -11.06
N PRO A 163 10.35 -2.21 -11.37
CA PRO A 163 11.57 -2.52 -12.14
C PRO A 163 11.58 -1.88 -13.54
N TYR A 164 10.42 -1.73 -14.16
CA TYR A 164 10.25 -1.15 -15.49
C TYR A 164 10.69 0.33 -15.60
N THR A 165 10.91 1.00 -14.46
CA THR A 165 11.42 2.39 -14.44
C THR A 165 12.92 2.47 -14.19
N ASP A 166 13.58 1.35 -13.89
CA ASP A 166 15.01 1.32 -13.64
C ASP A 166 15.83 1.00 -14.90
N THR A 167 17.08 1.40 -14.90
CA THR A 167 18.05 1.06 -15.94
C THR A 167 18.49 -0.40 -15.89
N ASP A 168 18.39 -1.06 -14.74
CA ASP A 168 18.61 -2.49 -14.52
C ASP A 168 17.43 -3.08 -13.71
N PRO A 169 16.35 -3.51 -14.39
CA PRO A 169 15.16 -4.07 -13.72
C PRO A 169 15.50 -5.24 -12.79
N LYS A 170 16.36 -6.16 -13.21
CA LYS A 170 16.77 -7.31 -12.39
C LYS A 170 17.62 -6.92 -11.19
N GLY A 171 18.49 -5.95 -11.37
CA GLY A 171 19.30 -5.39 -10.29
C GLY A 171 18.41 -4.72 -9.23
N GLN A 172 17.34 -4.03 -9.63
CA GLN A 172 16.37 -3.50 -8.69
C GLN A 172 15.67 -4.62 -7.91
N ILE A 173 15.19 -5.67 -8.59
CA ILE A 173 14.56 -6.83 -7.96
C ILE A 173 15.50 -7.51 -6.97
N ASP A 174 16.75 -7.79 -7.38
CA ASP A 174 17.77 -8.39 -6.50
C ASP A 174 17.99 -7.55 -5.24
N HIS A 175 18.04 -6.23 -5.39
CA HIS A 175 18.22 -5.31 -4.27
C HIS A 175 17.03 -5.35 -3.30
N ILE A 176 15.80 -5.35 -3.82
CA ILE A 176 14.59 -5.43 -3.00
C ILE A 176 14.52 -6.77 -2.24
N PHE A 177 14.84 -7.90 -2.86
CA PHE A 177 14.94 -9.19 -2.16
C PHE A 177 16.00 -9.17 -1.06
N LYS A 178 17.14 -8.48 -1.29
CA LYS A 178 18.17 -8.32 -0.25
C LYS A 178 17.62 -7.52 0.94
N VAL A 179 17.00 -6.37 0.69
CA VAL A 179 16.42 -5.51 1.74
C VAL A 179 15.32 -6.25 2.50
N ALA A 180 14.40 -6.91 1.79
CA ALA A 180 13.31 -7.63 2.40
C ALA A 180 13.79 -8.74 3.35
N ARG A 181 14.83 -9.48 2.95
CA ARG A 181 15.44 -10.52 3.80
C ARG A 181 16.23 -9.96 4.97
N GLU A 182 16.83 -8.78 4.82
CA GLU A 182 17.57 -8.10 5.89
C GLU A 182 16.63 -7.59 6.98
N TYR A 183 15.46 -7.08 6.58
CA TYR A 183 14.46 -6.53 7.50
C TYR A 183 13.34 -7.49 7.88
N ASP A 184 13.31 -8.70 7.30
CA ASP A 184 12.27 -9.73 7.52
C ASP A 184 10.87 -9.17 7.24
N VAL A 185 10.67 -8.56 6.04
CA VAL A 185 9.43 -7.91 5.63
C VAL A 185 8.92 -8.47 4.31
N ASP A 186 7.62 -8.41 4.07
CA ASP A 186 7.00 -8.85 2.82
C ASP A 186 7.44 -8.02 1.60
N ILE A 187 7.29 -8.61 0.40
CA ILE A 187 7.56 -7.98 -0.89
C ILE A 187 6.25 -7.79 -1.65
N ASP A 188 6.04 -6.59 -2.21
CA ASP A 188 4.92 -6.26 -3.09
C ASP A 188 5.40 -5.37 -4.24
N MET A 189 5.40 -5.88 -5.47
CA MET A 189 6.03 -5.24 -6.62
C MET A 189 5.03 -4.87 -7.71
N HIS A 190 5.26 -3.72 -8.35
CA HIS A 190 4.62 -3.35 -9.61
C HIS A 190 5.40 -3.99 -10.76
N LEU A 191 4.86 -5.06 -11.35
CA LEU A 191 5.55 -5.84 -12.38
C LEU A 191 4.82 -5.79 -13.72
N ASP A 192 5.59 -5.96 -14.79
CA ASP A 192 5.12 -6.36 -16.12
C ASP A 192 4.07 -5.42 -16.77
N PHE A 193 4.27 -4.11 -16.62
CA PHE A 193 3.39 -3.09 -17.22
C PHE A 193 3.58 -2.89 -18.74
N ALA A 194 4.45 -3.67 -19.38
CA ALA A 194 4.69 -3.57 -20.81
C ALA A 194 3.56 -4.21 -21.65
N HIS A 195 3.33 -3.66 -22.85
CA HIS A 195 2.35 -4.21 -23.81
C HIS A 195 2.88 -5.43 -24.61
N HIS A 196 4.05 -5.98 -24.26
CA HIS A 196 4.66 -7.13 -24.93
C HIS A 196 4.91 -8.27 -23.91
N THR A 197 4.94 -9.49 -24.42
CA THR A 197 5.09 -10.71 -23.62
C THR A 197 6.45 -11.39 -23.80
N GLU A 198 7.45 -10.67 -24.31
CA GLU A 198 8.75 -11.23 -24.65
C GLU A 198 9.63 -11.54 -23.43
N SER A 199 9.39 -10.83 -22.32
CA SER A 199 10.04 -11.10 -21.04
C SER A 199 9.14 -10.65 -19.90
N PHE A 200 9.04 -11.49 -18.86
CA PHE A 200 8.35 -11.15 -17.63
C PHE A 200 9.33 -11.09 -16.46
N ASP A 201 9.28 -10.01 -15.70
CA ASP A 201 10.02 -9.88 -14.44
C ASP A 201 9.45 -10.81 -13.38
N LEU A 202 8.16 -11.17 -13.47
CA LEU A 202 7.52 -12.15 -12.60
C LEU A 202 8.27 -13.50 -12.59
N ASP A 203 8.75 -13.99 -13.74
CA ASP A 203 9.54 -15.22 -13.82
C ASP A 203 10.85 -15.12 -13.02
N TYR A 204 11.44 -13.93 -12.99
CA TYR A 204 12.65 -13.68 -12.21
C TYR A 204 12.34 -13.63 -10.72
N VAL A 205 11.27 -12.96 -10.34
CA VAL A 205 10.77 -12.91 -8.95
C VAL A 205 10.49 -14.33 -8.43
N CYS A 206 9.78 -15.17 -9.20
CA CYS A 206 9.49 -16.56 -8.82
C CYS A 206 10.78 -17.37 -8.56
N ARG A 207 11.81 -17.20 -9.43
CA ARG A 207 13.11 -17.87 -9.24
C ARG A 207 13.84 -17.42 -7.97
N LEU A 208 13.77 -16.13 -7.62
CA LEU A 208 14.38 -15.63 -6.39
C LEU A 208 13.60 -16.07 -5.15
N THR A 209 12.27 -16.10 -5.22
CA THR A 209 11.41 -16.62 -4.16
C THR A 209 11.76 -18.09 -3.84
N ASP A 210 11.86 -18.92 -4.86
CA ASP A 210 12.28 -20.34 -4.72
C ASP A 210 13.73 -20.44 -4.18
N LYS A 211 14.66 -19.69 -4.76
CA LYS A 211 16.07 -19.70 -4.36
C LYS A 211 16.30 -19.33 -2.90
N TYR A 212 15.53 -18.40 -2.38
CA TYR A 212 15.66 -17.89 -1.02
C TYR A 212 14.67 -18.50 -0.03
N GLU A 213 13.81 -19.42 -0.50
CA GLU A 213 12.72 -19.99 0.31
C GLU A 213 11.91 -18.90 0.99
N TYR A 214 11.59 -17.83 0.22
CA TYR A 214 10.98 -16.60 0.72
C TYR A 214 9.46 -16.65 0.55
N GLY A 215 8.69 -16.52 1.67
CA GLY A 215 7.23 -16.54 1.66
C GLY A 215 6.63 -17.17 2.91
#